data_10d1b316e5f71ffcefa6284609b97075
#
_entry.id   10d1b316e5f71ffcefa6284609b97075
#
_cell.length_a   1.000
_cell.length_b   1.000
_cell.length_c   1.000
_cell.angle_alpha   90.00
_cell.angle_beta   90.00
_cell.angle_gamma   90.00
#
_symmetry.space_group_name_H-M   'P 1'
#
loop_
_entity.id
_entity.type
_entity.pdbx_description
1 polymer ?
#
loop_
_entity_poly.entity_id
_entity_poly.type
_entity_poly.pdbx_seq_one_letter_code
_entity_poly.pdbx_strand_id
1 'polypeptide(L)'
;MKFNFITLFPEKIKSYYSEGLPGKAIDNKVVDLEILQLRDYSNNKHFKIDDTIYGGGAGMLLKVEPIDLALEYLGESKGTVILLTPSGKTFTQSIAKDLADKRNNITFISGYYEGVDHRVTENLIDVELSLGNYVISSGDLAALCVSDAILRLIPGFLGDFEGSLKDESHNEEGILEYPQYTKPAEYKGWKVPDILLSGNHSEIQKWKEANRKKLPQ
;
A
#
# COMPACT_ATOMS: atom_id res chain seq x y z
N MET A 1 -4.78 -7.86 13.14
CA MET A 1 -4.40 -7.93 11.72
C MET A 1 -2.90 -7.90 11.62
N LYS A 2 -2.30 -8.68 10.74
CA LYS A 2 -0.86 -8.75 10.56
C LYS A 2 -0.50 -8.50 9.11
N PHE A 3 0.53 -7.71 8.86
CA PHE A 3 1.14 -7.53 7.55
C PHE A 3 2.40 -8.37 7.47
N ASN A 4 2.45 -9.28 6.51
CA ASN A 4 3.63 -10.07 6.19
C ASN A 4 4.23 -9.54 4.88
N PHE A 5 5.55 -9.42 4.82
CA PHE A 5 6.25 -9.00 3.60
C PHE A 5 7.28 -10.05 3.22
N ILE A 6 7.15 -10.62 2.03
CA ILE A 6 8.16 -11.49 1.42
C ILE A 6 8.97 -10.62 0.45
N THR A 7 10.23 -10.35 0.79
CA THR A 7 11.07 -9.36 0.09
C THR A 7 12.53 -9.78 0.01
N LEU A 8 13.28 -9.21 -0.93
CA LEU A 8 14.75 -9.29 -0.99
C LEU A 8 15.43 -8.23 -0.11
N PHE A 9 14.71 -7.21 0.31
CA PHE A 9 15.27 -6.04 0.99
C PHE A 9 14.49 -5.69 2.26
N PRO A 10 14.52 -6.53 3.29
CA PRO A 10 13.75 -6.35 4.52
C PRO A 10 13.98 -4.99 5.19
N GLU A 11 15.18 -4.42 5.07
CA GLU A 11 15.51 -3.14 5.68
C GLU A 11 14.72 -1.96 5.10
N LYS A 12 14.28 -2.04 3.83
CA LYS A 12 13.39 -1.03 3.25
C LYS A 12 12.04 -1.00 3.96
N ILE A 13 11.48 -2.18 4.21
CA ILE A 13 10.19 -2.31 4.89
C ILE A 13 10.34 -1.90 6.36
N LYS A 14 11.38 -2.39 7.05
CA LYS A 14 11.65 -2.03 8.44
C LYS A 14 11.81 -0.51 8.61
N SER A 15 12.58 0.14 7.74
CA SER A 15 12.79 1.59 7.80
C SER A 15 11.48 2.36 7.74
N TYR A 16 10.56 1.97 6.84
CA TYR A 16 9.25 2.60 6.72
C TYR A 16 8.41 2.45 8.00
N TYR A 17 8.38 1.24 8.56
CA TYR A 17 7.59 0.92 9.75
C TYR A 17 8.28 1.25 11.08
N SER A 18 9.46 1.87 11.06
CA SER A 18 10.18 2.32 12.27
C SER A 18 9.88 3.77 12.66
N GLU A 19 9.25 4.57 11.78
CA GLU A 19 9.08 6.00 11.98
C GLU A 19 7.64 6.47 11.72
N GLY A 20 7.32 7.67 12.21
CA GLY A 20 6.07 8.35 11.92
C GLY A 20 4.82 7.62 12.44
N LEU A 21 3.73 7.73 11.70
CA LEU A 21 2.47 7.04 12.03
C LEU A 21 2.55 5.52 11.87
N PRO A 22 3.21 4.95 10.82
CA PRO A 22 3.38 3.51 10.71
C PRO A 22 4.14 2.90 11.89
N GLY A 23 5.22 3.54 12.36
CA GLY A 23 5.96 3.09 13.54
C GLY A 23 5.08 3.09 14.80
N LYS A 24 4.34 4.16 15.03
CA LYS A 24 3.39 4.24 16.16
C LYS A 24 2.29 3.17 16.08
N ALA A 25 1.84 2.79 14.88
CA ALA A 25 0.84 1.75 14.71
C ALA A 25 1.37 0.37 15.15
N ILE A 26 2.64 0.09 14.90
CA ILE A 26 3.31 -1.13 15.41
C ILE A 26 3.45 -1.07 16.93
N ASP A 27 3.98 0.04 17.48
CA ASP A 27 4.16 0.21 18.93
C ASP A 27 2.83 0.07 19.70
N ASN A 28 1.75 0.62 19.16
CA ASN A 28 0.41 0.57 19.73
C ASN A 28 -0.35 -0.72 19.38
N LYS A 29 0.25 -1.68 18.68
CA LYS A 29 -0.36 -2.95 18.27
C LYS A 29 -1.65 -2.79 17.44
N VAL A 30 -1.74 -1.73 16.65
CA VAL A 30 -2.82 -1.54 15.68
C VAL A 30 -2.73 -2.61 14.59
N VAL A 31 -1.50 -2.90 14.17
CA VAL A 31 -1.14 -4.04 13.31
C VAL A 31 0.15 -4.70 13.81
N ASP A 32 0.29 -5.98 13.53
CA ASP A 32 1.55 -6.70 13.66
C ASP A 32 2.29 -6.71 12.32
N LEU A 33 3.62 -6.82 12.39
CA LEU A 33 4.49 -6.83 11.22
C LEU A 33 5.39 -8.07 11.23
N GLU A 34 5.45 -8.79 10.13
CA GLU A 34 6.44 -9.83 9.88
C GLU A 34 7.12 -9.62 8.53
N ILE A 35 8.45 -9.64 8.52
CA ILE A 35 9.23 -9.37 7.31
C ILE A 35 10.15 -10.56 7.07
N LEU A 36 9.92 -11.26 5.95
CA LEU A 36 10.64 -12.45 5.56
C LEU A 36 11.65 -12.09 4.47
N GLN A 37 12.93 -12.38 4.74
CA GLN A 37 13.99 -12.33 3.74
C GLN A 37 13.84 -13.54 2.81
N LEU A 38 13.47 -13.32 1.55
CA LEU A 38 13.22 -14.42 0.60
C LEU A 38 14.41 -15.37 0.43
N ARG A 39 15.65 -14.86 0.58
CA ARG A 39 16.87 -15.70 0.46
C ARG A 39 16.97 -16.78 1.52
N ASP A 40 16.38 -16.57 2.70
CA ASP A 40 16.41 -17.53 3.81
C ASP A 40 15.57 -18.79 3.52
N TYR A 41 14.69 -18.72 2.51
CA TYR A 41 13.83 -19.81 2.04
C TYR A 41 14.38 -20.52 0.79
N SER A 42 15.65 -20.26 0.43
CA SER A 42 16.29 -20.97 -0.67
C SER A 42 16.90 -22.29 -0.19
N ASN A 43 16.52 -23.39 -0.81
CA ASN A 43 17.14 -24.70 -0.59
C ASN A 43 18.55 -24.83 -1.24
N ASN A 44 19.03 -23.77 -1.89
CA ASN A 44 20.31 -23.76 -2.57
C ASN A 44 21.43 -23.29 -1.63
N LYS A 45 22.59 -23.97 -1.64
CA LYS A 45 23.79 -23.61 -0.85
C LYS A 45 24.29 -22.17 -1.07
N HIS A 46 23.94 -21.57 -2.20
CA HIS A 46 24.31 -20.20 -2.57
C HIS A 46 23.17 -19.20 -2.36
N PHE A 47 22.08 -19.59 -1.68
CA PHE A 47 20.90 -18.74 -1.45
C PHE A 47 20.33 -18.16 -2.75
N LYS A 48 20.41 -18.94 -3.84
CA LYS A 48 19.92 -18.52 -5.16
C LYS A 48 18.41 -18.60 -5.21
N ILE A 49 17.78 -17.46 -5.46
CA ILE A 49 16.31 -17.29 -5.46
C ILE A 49 15.75 -16.93 -6.85
N ASP A 50 16.62 -16.83 -7.84
CA ASP A 50 16.29 -16.41 -9.20
C ASP A 50 16.98 -17.34 -10.20
N ASP A 51 16.45 -17.39 -11.43
CA ASP A 51 17.06 -18.15 -12.54
C ASP A 51 16.68 -17.56 -13.90
N THR A 52 17.35 -18.08 -14.95
CA THR A 52 17.10 -17.70 -16.33
C THR A 52 15.70 -18.11 -16.79
N ILE A 53 15.15 -17.34 -17.73
CA ILE A 53 13.79 -17.55 -18.26
C ILE A 53 13.79 -18.71 -19.26
N TYR A 54 12.87 -19.66 -19.11
CA TYR A 54 12.62 -20.69 -20.13
C TYR A 54 12.16 -20.05 -21.43
N GLY A 55 12.64 -20.54 -22.55
CA GLY A 55 12.38 -19.96 -23.87
C GLY A 55 13.30 -18.81 -24.24
N GLY A 56 14.19 -18.41 -23.35
CA GLY A 56 15.15 -17.30 -23.57
C GLY A 56 14.54 -15.94 -23.23
N GLY A 57 15.39 -14.90 -23.28
CA GLY A 57 15.07 -13.53 -22.94
C GLY A 57 16.16 -12.92 -22.05
N ALA A 58 16.12 -11.60 -21.89
CA ALA A 58 17.01 -10.88 -20.98
C ALA A 58 16.48 -10.95 -19.54
N GLY A 59 17.40 -10.91 -18.56
CA GLY A 59 17.07 -10.89 -17.15
C GLY A 59 16.80 -12.25 -16.52
N MET A 60 16.23 -12.24 -15.33
CA MET A 60 15.94 -13.42 -14.50
C MET A 60 14.58 -13.29 -13.84
N LEU A 61 14.00 -14.41 -13.42
CA LEU A 61 12.77 -14.46 -12.64
C LEU A 61 13.06 -14.94 -11.22
N LEU A 62 12.30 -14.45 -10.25
CA LEU A 62 12.25 -15.09 -8.93
C LEU A 62 11.62 -16.48 -9.07
N LYS A 63 12.26 -17.45 -8.46
CA LYS A 63 11.84 -18.85 -8.48
C LYS A 63 10.58 -19.06 -7.65
N VAL A 64 9.76 -20.02 -8.06
CA VAL A 64 8.55 -20.42 -7.31
C VAL A 64 8.87 -20.98 -5.95
N GLU A 65 9.87 -21.86 -5.84
CA GLU A 65 10.23 -22.63 -4.64
C GLU A 65 10.49 -21.76 -3.39
N PRO A 66 11.34 -20.71 -3.40
CA PRO A 66 11.55 -19.88 -2.22
C PRO A 66 10.29 -19.14 -1.77
N ILE A 67 9.42 -18.75 -2.71
CA ILE A 67 8.17 -18.06 -2.40
C ILE A 67 7.19 -19.03 -1.73
N ASP A 68 7.06 -20.23 -2.27
CA ASP A 68 6.21 -21.30 -1.72
C ASP A 68 6.64 -21.65 -0.28
N LEU A 69 7.93 -21.92 -0.07
CA LEU A 69 8.47 -22.21 1.27
C LEU A 69 8.25 -21.06 2.28
N ALA A 70 8.35 -19.80 1.84
CA ALA A 70 8.05 -18.66 2.69
C ALA A 70 6.55 -18.60 3.06
N LEU A 71 5.66 -18.93 2.13
CA LEU A 71 4.22 -19.01 2.38
C LEU A 71 3.85 -20.23 3.25
N GLU A 72 4.52 -21.36 3.08
CA GLU A 72 4.38 -22.52 3.97
C GLU A 72 4.80 -22.21 5.40
N TYR A 73 5.92 -21.47 5.58
CA TYR A 73 6.37 -21.01 6.89
C TYR A 73 5.30 -20.15 7.60
N LEU A 74 4.65 -19.25 6.87
CA LEU A 74 3.56 -18.42 7.42
C LEU A 74 2.31 -19.25 7.76
N GLY A 75 2.08 -20.36 7.08
CA GLY A 75 0.92 -21.23 7.31
C GLY A 75 -0.39 -20.46 7.23
N GLU A 76 -1.25 -20.64 8.24
CA GLU A 76 -2.54 -19.92 8.33
C GLU A 76 -2.37 -18.40 8.57
N SER A 77 -1.23 -17.96 9.10
CA SER A 77 -0.97 -16.54 9.33
C SER A 77 -0.73 -15.72 8.06
N LYS A 78 -0.55 -16.38 6.91
CA LYS A 78 -0.38 -15.69 5.61
C LYS A 78 -1.59 -14.84 5.22
N GLY A 79 -2.80 -15.26 5.57
CA GLY A 79 -4.04 -14.55 5.22
C GLY A 79 -4.20 -14.38 3.71
N THR A 80 -4.60 -13.19 3.26
CA THR A 80 -4.73 -12.87 1.83
C THR A 80 -3.34 -12.62 1.22
N VAL A 81 -2.97 -13.40 0.22
CA VAL A 81 -1.67 -13.32 -0.47
C VAL A 81 -1.79 -12.41 -1.70
N ILE A 82 -1.03 -11.32 -1.70
CA ILE A 82 -1.04 -10.29 -2.75
C ILE A 82 0.31 -10.23 -3.44
N LEU A 83 0.32 -10.44 -4.75
CA LEU A 83 1.50 -10.19 -5.59
C LEU A 83 1.44 -8.77 -6.16
N LEU A 84 2.51 -7.99 -5.95
CA LEU A 84 2.67 -6.67 -6.56
C LEU A 84 3.34 -6.83 -7.93
N THR A 85 2.57 -6.55 -8.99
CA THR A 85 3.00 -6.74 -10.39
C THR A 85 2.38 -5.70 -11.30
N PRO A 86 3.08 -5.23 -12.36
CA PRO A 86 2.49 -4.29 -13.33
C PRO A 86 1.26 -4.85 -14.07
N SER A 87 1.14 -6.17 -14.19
CA SER A 87 0.00 -6.85 -14.84
C SER A 87 -1.25 -6.97 -13.96
N GLY A 88 -1.13 -6.67 -12.67
CA GLY A 88 -2.22 -6.78 -11.73
C GLY A 88 -3.34 -5.75 -11.92
N LYS A 89 -4.46 -5.97 -11.24
CA LYS A 89 -5.55 -4.99 -11.16
C LYS A 89 -5.05 -3.70 -10.53
N THR A 90 -5.39 -2.54 -11.13
CA THR A 90 -5.02 -1.23 -10.57
C THR A 90 -5.59 -1.07 -9.17
N PHE A 91 -4.72 -0.79 -8.20
CA PHE A 91 -5.08 -0.54 -6.82
C PHE A 91 -5.86 0.77 -6.69
N THR A 92 -6.95 0.74 -5.93
CA THR A 92 -7.84 1.89 -5.69
C THR A 92 -8.19 1.98 -4.21
N GLN A 93 -8.77 3.12 -3.80
CA GLN A 93 -9.27 3.30 -2.44
C GLN A 93 -10.37 2.28 -2.07
N SER A 94 -11.20 1.88 -3.04
CA SER A 94 -12.22 0.83 -2.83
C SER A 94 -11.57 -0.50 -2.46
N ILE A 95 -10.50 -0.90 -3.17
CA ILE A 95 -9.76 -2.13 -2.86
C ILE A 95 -9.11 -2.03 -1.47
N ALA A 96 -8.56 -0.86 -1.12
CA ALA A 96 -7.98 -0.65 0.22
C ALA A 96 -9.04 -0.83 1.31
N LYS A 97 -10.25 -0.26 1.12
CA LYS A 97 -11.38 -0.42 2.05
C LYS A 97 -11.79 -1.89 2.19
N ASP A 98 -11.97 -2.60 1.08
CA ASP A 98 -12.35 -4.02 1.08
C ASP A 98 -11.34 -4.89 1.86
N LEU A 99 -10.05 -4.61 1.71
CA LEU A 99 -8.99 -5.31 2.42
C LEU A 99 -8.95 -4.95 3.92
N ALA A 100 -9.13 -3.67 4.25
CA ALA A 100 -9.18 -3.19 5.64
C ALA A 100 -10.39 -3.75 6.39
N ASP A 101 -11.57 -3.80 5.76
CA ASP A 101 -12.83 -4.26 6.35
C ASP A 101 -12.81 -5.75 6.67
N LYS A 102 -12.17 -6.57 5.85
CA LYS A 102 -12.01 -8.01 6.09
C LYS A 102 -11.21 -8.34 7.34
N ARG A 103 -10.35 -7.43 7.81
CA ARG A 103 -9.50 -7.63 9.01
C ARG A 103 -8.64 -8.89 8.98
N ASN A 104 -8.45 -9.51 7.83
CA ASN A 104 -7.57 -10.67 7.67
C ASN A 104 -6.10 -10.23 7.68
N ASN A 105 -5.21 -11.17 7.96
CA ASN A 105 -3.79 -10.98 7.69
C ASN A 105 -3.57 -10.81 6.19
N ILE A 106 -2.53 -10.09 5.82
CA ILE A 106 -2.17 -9.85 4.41
C ILE A 106 -0.69 -10.17 4.24
N THR A 107 -0.37 -10.96 3.22
CA THR A 107 1.00 -11.21 2.78
C THR A 107 1.26 -10.51 1.47
N PHE A 108 2.24 -9.61 1.45
CA PHE A 108 2.70 -8.92 0.25
C PHE A 108 3.92 -9.63 -0.31
N ILE A 109 3.85 -10.06 -1.57
CA ILE A 109 5.00 -10.61 -2.31
C ILE A 109 5.55 -9.50 -3.20
N SER A 110 6.80 -9.09 -2.95
CA SER A 110 7.50 -8.07 -3.72
C SER A 110 8.21 -8.71 -4.91
N GLY A 111 7.71 -8.46 -6.13
CA GLY A 111 8.41 -8.82 -7.35
C GLY A 111 9.72 -8.04 -7.52
N TYR A 112 10.70 -8.66 -8.18
CA TYR A 112 11.99 -8.08 -8.52
C TYR A 112 12.52 -8.65 -9.84
N TYR A 113 13.59 -8.10 -10.42
CA TYR A 113 14.11 -8.49 -11.73
C TYR A 113 13.03 -8.33 -12.85
N GLU A 114 12.80 -9.39 -13.64
CA GLU A 114 11.71 -9.44 -14.64
C GLU A 114 10.37 -9.90 -14.04
N GLY A 115 10.32 -10.10 -12.73
CA GLY A 115 9.13 -10.55 -12.01
C GLY A 115 9.31 -11.88 -11.30
N VAL A 116 8.21 -12.60 -11.14
CA VAL A 116 8.16 -13.92 -10.50
C VAL A 116 7.80 -15.01 -11.51
N ASP A 117 8.20 -16.25 -11.25
CA ASP A 117 7.74 -17.40 -12.01
C ASP A 117 6.20 -17.44 -12.03
N HIS A 118 5.60 -17.62 -13.22
CA HIS A 118 4.14 -17.53 -13.39
C HIS A 118 3.36 -18.57 -12.58
N ARG A 119 3.99 -19.69 -12.20
CA ARG A 119 3.40 -20.68 -11.31
C ARG A 119 3.05 -20.11 -9.92
N VAL A 120 3.71 -19.04 -9.48
CA VAL A 120 3.35 -18.28 -8.27
C VAL A 120 1.97 -17.68 -8.44
N THR A 121 1.73 -17.00 -9.57
CA THR A 121 0.43 -16.38 -9.91
C THR A 121 -0.68 -17.43 -9.99
N GLU A 122 -0.42 -18.56 -10.63
CA GLU A 122 -1.42 -19.60 -10.87
C GLU A 122 -1.81 -20.38 -9.60
N ASN A 123 -0.91 -20.52 -8.63
CA ASN A 123 -1.10 -21.50 -7.55
C ASN A 123 -0.98 -20.94 -6.12
N LEU A 124 -0.33 -19.80 -5.92
CA LEU A 124 0.11 -19.38 -4.59
C LEU A 124 -0.48 -18.05 -4.10
N ILE A 125 -1.12 -17.29 -4.98
CA ILE A 125 -1.64 -15.96 -4.66
C ILE A 125 -3.16 -15.88 -4.78
N ASP A 126 -3.75 -14.95 -4.04
CA ASP A 126 -5.19 -14.65 -4.10
C ASP A 126 -5.47 -13.46 -5.03
N VAL A 127 -4.54 -12.49 -5.09
CA VAL A 127 -4.75 -11.22 -5.81
C VAL A 127 -3.45 -10.72 -6.41
N GLU A 128 -3.51 -10.24 -7.66
CA GLU A 128 -2.47 -9.42 -8.30
C GLU A 128 -2.87 -7.95 -8.26
N LEU A 129 -1.99 -7.09 -7.75
CA LEU A 129 -2.21 -5.64 -7.69
C LEU A 129 -1.10 -4.87 -8.39
N SER A 130 -1.50 -3.80 -9.10
CA SER A 130 -0.64 -2.81 -9.72
C SER A 130 -0.92 -1.42 -9.15
N LEU A 131 0.12 -0.57 -9.00
CA LEU A 131 -0.07 0.83 -8.64
C LEU A 131 -0.56 1.70 -9.81
N GLY A 132 -0.40 1.23 -11.04
CA GLY A 132 -0.77 1.99 -12.25
C GLY A 132 0.01 1.54 -13.48
N ASN A 133 -0.21 2.23 -14.59
CA ASN A 133 0.37 1.91 -15.90
C ASN A 133 1.81 2.41 -16.04
N TYR A 134 2.69 1.97 -15.15
CA TYR A 134 4.12 2.29 -15.17
C TYR A 134 4.91 1.19 -14.45
N VAL A 135 6.20 1.11 -14.74
CA VAL A 135 7.09 0.12 -14.14
C VAL A 135 8.00 0.80 -13.11
N ILE A 136 8.16 0.17 -11.96
CA ILE A 136 9.08 0.55 -10.90
C ILE A 136 10.12 -0.57 -10.67
N SER A 137 11.24 -0.22 -10.07
CA SER A 137 12.38 -1.14 -9.92
C SER A 137 12.16 -2.31 -8.94
N SER A 138 11.11 -2.25 -8.11
CA SER A 138 10.89 -3.23 -7.05
C SER A 138 9.44 -3.20 -6.58
N GLY A 139 8.87 -4.37 -6.33
CA GLY A 139 7.57 -4.51 -5.69
C GLY A 139 7.50 -4.01 -4.25
N ASP A 140 8.65 -3.77 -3.58
CA ASP A 140 8.67 -3.27 -2.19
C ASP A 140 7.98 -1.92 -2.04
N LEU A 141 8.24 -0.98 -2.97
CA LEU A 141 7.57 0.33 -2.95
C LEU A 141 6.06 0.19 -3.16
N ALA A 142 5.66 -0.70 -4.06
CA ALA A 142 4.24 -0.98 -4.28
C ALA A 142 3.60 -1.59 -3.03
N ALA A 143 4.27 -2.55 -2.38
CA ALA A 143 3.81 -3.17 -1.15
C ALA A 143 3.65 -2.14 -0.02
N LEU A 144 4.61 -1.22 0.13
CA LEU A 144 4.53 -0.13 1.09
C LEU A 144 3.35 0.81 0.80
N CYS A 145 3.16 1.24 -0.46
CA CYS A 145 2.02 2.09 -0.83
C CYS A 145 0.68 1.42 -0.54
N VAL A 146 0.52 0.14 -0.91
CA VAL A 146 -0.73 -0.60 -0.69
C VAL A 146 -0.97 -0.82 0.81
N SER A 147 0.05 -1.23 1.56
CA SER A 147 -0.07 -1.47 2.99
C SER A 147 -0.35 -0.19 3.78
N ASP A 148 0.25 0.95 3.41
CA ASP A 148 -0.05 2.25 4.04
C ASP A 148 -1.50 2.69 3.80
N ALA A 149 -1.98 2.58 2.56
CA ALA A 149 -3.36 2.93 2.23
C ALA A 149 -4.37 2.07 3.01
N ILE A 150 -4.08 0.77 3.23
CA ILE A 150 -4.89 -0.12 4.06
C ILE A 150 -4.78 0.29 5.53
N LEU A 151 -3.56 0.54 6.03
CA LEU A 151 -3.27 0.88 7.42
C LEU A 151 -4.02 2.15 7.86
N ARG A 152 -4.11 3.16 7.01
CA ARG A 152 -4.87 4.40 7.25
C ARG A 152 -6.35 4.16 7.53
N LEU A 153 -6.91 3.07 7.02
CA LEU A 153 -8.32 2.68 7.18
C LEU A 153 -8.57 1.80 8.41
N ILE A 154 -7.51 1.46 9.17
CA ILE A 154 -7.64 0.68 10.39
C ILE A 154 -7.88 1.61 11.59
N PRO A 155 -8.97 1.42 12.36
CA PRO A 155 -9.21 2.18 13.58
C PRO A 155 -8.02 2.12 14.54
N GLY A 156 -7.67 3.29 15.09
CA GLY A 156 -6.51 3.45 15.98
C GLY A 156 -5.23 3.87 15.26
N PHE A 157 -5.19 3.92 13.93
CA PHE A 157 -4.06 4.45 13.18
C PHE A 157 -4.03 5.98 13.18
N LEU A 158 -5.17 6.62 12.86
CA LEU A 158 -5.34 8.07 12.92
C LEU A 158 -5.90 8.48 14.29
N GLY A 159 -5.41 9.59 14.85
CA GLY A 159 -5.86 10.07 16.15
C GLY A 159 -7.34 10.50 16.18
N ASP A 160 -7.80 11.16 15.09
CA ASP A 160 -9.22 11.42 14.82
C ASP A 160 -9.63 10.65 13.57
N PHE A 161 -9.97 9.40 13.77
CA PHE A 161 -10.26 8.46 12.68
C PHE A 161 -11.48 8.88 11.86
N GLU A 162 -12.59 9.23 12.52
CA GLU A 162 -13.83 9.59 11.83
C GLU A 162 -13.74 10.97 11.16
N GLY A 163 -13.16 11.96 11.85
CA GLY A 163 -13.00 13.31 11.32
C GLY A 163 -12.02 13.38 10.15
N SER A 164 -10.92 12.61 10.23
CA SER A 164 -9.90 12.61 9.18
C SER A 164 -10.35 11.94 7.89
N LEU A 165 -11.20 10.89 7.97
CA LEU A 165 -11.63 10.12 6.79
C LEU A 165 -12.89 10.72 6.12
N LYS A 166 -13.67 11.53 6.84
CA LYS A 166 -14.99 11.98 6.39
C LYS A 166 -14.96 12.74 5.07
N ASP A 167 -14.03 13.65 4.90
CA ASP A 167 -13.92 14.54 3.74
C ASP A 167 -12.74 14.20 2.82
N GLU A 168 -12.02 13.08 3.07
CA GLU A 168 -10.84 12.70 2.27
C GLU A 168 -11.17 12.46 0.79
N SER A 169 -10.20 12.79 -0.05
CA SER A 169 -10.21 12.45 -1.48
C SER A 169 -10.41 10.95 -1.67
N HIS A 170 -11.18 10.56 -2.67
CA HIS A 170 -11.54 9.17 -3.00
C HIS A 170 -12.42 8.43 -1.97
N ASN A 171 -12.92 9.11 -0.93
CA ASN A 171 -13.93 8.51 -0.06
C ASN A 171 -15.23 8.22 -0.83
N GLU A 172 -15.58 9.13 -1.76
CA GLU A 172 -16.52 8.90 -2.84
C GLU A 172 -15.75 8.71 -4.14
N GLU A 173 -16.08 7.68 -4.92
CA GLU A 173 -15.35 7.36 -6.15
C GLU A 173 -15.30 8.54 -7.12
N GLY A 174 -14.10 8.92 -7.53
CA GLY A 174 -13.89 10.02 -8.46
C GLY A 174 -14.03 11.42 -7.87
N ILE A 175 -14.28 11.57 -6.56
CA ILE A 175 -14.38 12.86 -5.89
C ILE A 175 -13.11 13.15 -5.11
N LEU A 176 -12.57 14.34 -5.32
CA LEU A 176 -11.43 14.87 -4.57
C LEU A 176 -11.91 15.88 -3.52
N GLU A 177 -11.14 15.98 -2.45
CA GLU A 177 -11.34 16.98 -1.41
C GLU A 177 -11.25 18.41 -1.97
N TYR A 178 -11.90 19.35 -1.30
CA TYR A 178 -11.78 20.78 -1.58
C TYR A 178 -10.40 21.33 -1.22
N PRO A 179 -9.98 22.49 -1.81
CA PRO A 179 -8.70 23.13 -1.47
C PRO A 179 -8.66 23.55 0.01
N GLN A 180 -7.59 23.20 0.69
CA GLN A 180 -7.37 23.57 2.09
C GLN A 180 -6.34 24.70 2.22
N TYR A 181 -6.50 25.55 3.22
CA TYR A 181 -5.64 26.69 3.49
C TYR A 181 -5.22 26.71 4.97
N THR A 182 -4.02 27.20 5.25
CA THR A 182 -3.51 27.38 6.61
C THR A 182 -2.99 28.81 6.81
N LYS A 183 -2.58 29.14 8.02
CA LYS A 183 -1.99 30.44 8.37
C LYS A 183 -0.64 30.65 7.68
N PRO A 184 -0.29 31.90 7.32
CA PRO A 184 -1.06 33.15 7.53
C PRO A 184 -2.19 33.34 6.52
N ALA A 185 -3.17 34.21 6.81
CA ALA A 185 -4.32 34.48 5.94
C ALA A 185 -3.91 35.14 4.60
N GLU A 186 -2.75 35.82 4.58
CA GLU A 186 -2.14 36.36 3.36
C GLU A 186 -0.64 36.14 3.37
N TYR A 187 -0.09 35.70 2.24
CA TYR A 187 1.34 35.53 2.03
C TYR A 187 1.73 36.04 0.63
N LYS A 188 2.56 37.07 0.54
CA LYS A 188 3.01 37.69 -0.74
C LYS A 188 1.86 38.12 -1.67
N GLY A 189 0.73 38.57 -1.12
CA GLY A 189 -0.45 38.94 -1.89
C GLY A 189 -1.39 37.75 -2.22
N TRP A 190 -1.02 36.53 -1.89
CA TRP A 190 -1.89 35.36 -2.04
C TRP A 190 -2.78 35.22 -0.81
N LYS A 191 -4.08 35.28 -1.02
CA LYS A 191 -5.06 35.33 0.05
C LYS A 191 -5.82 34.03 0.23
N VAL A 192 -6.12 33.70 1.48
CA VAL A 192 -7.14 32.73 1.82
C VAL A 192 -8.50 33.31 1.42
N PRO A 193 -9.42 32.53 0.82
CA PRO A 193 -10.77 33.00 0.55
C PRO A 193 -11.46 33.56 1.81
N ASP A 194 -12.03 34.77 1.71
CA ASP A 194 -12.64 35.49 2.85
C ASP A 194 -13.72 34.68 3.56
N ILE A 195 -14.45 33.85 2.81
CA ILE A 195 -15.50 32.98 3.34
C ILE A 195 -14.94 32.00 4.39
N LEU A 196 -13.70 31.50 4.20
CA LEU A 196 -13.08 30.58 5.15
C LEU A 196 -12.62 31.28 6.44
N LEU A 197 -12.49 32.63 6.41
CA LEU A 197 -12.12 33.45 7.55
C LEU A 197 -13.35 34.02 8.30
N SER A 198 -14.55 33.86 7.73
CA SER A 198 -15.77 34.49 8.23
C SER A 198 -16.31 33.92 9.54
N GLY A 199 -15.94 32.69 9.91
CA GLY A 199 -16.55 31.97 11.04
C GLY A 199 -17.98 31.47 10.79
N ASN A 200 -18.58 31.74 9.62
CA ASN A 200 -19.91 31.26 9.27
C ASN A 200 -19.87 29.82 8.78
N HIS A 201 -20.06 28.86 9.70
CA HIS A 201 -19.94 27.44 9.41
C HIS A 201 -20.85 26.95 8.27
N SER A 202 -22.07 27.50 8.14
CA SER A 202 -23.00 27.12 7.08
C SER A 202 -22.48 27.52 5.70
N GLU A 203 -21.99 28.75 5.54
CA GLU A 203 -21.46 29.22 4.25
C GLU A 203 -20.09 28.59 3.95
N ILE A 204 -19.27 28.32 4.97
CA ILE A 204 -18.02 27.56 4.83
C ILE A 204 -18.32 26.17 4.29
N GLN A 205 -19.34 25.47 4.82
CA GLN A 205 -19.69 24.12 4.36
C GLN A 205 -20.17 24.13 2.89
N LYS A 206 -21.02 25.09 2.51
CA LYS A 206 -21.43 25.26 1.10
C LYS A 206 -20.25 25.52 0.19
N TRP A 207 -19.29 26.35 0.63
CA TRP A 207 -18.08 26.62 -0.13
C TRP A 207 -17.24 25.35 -0.31
N LYS A 208 -17.05 24.55 0.74
CA LYS A 208 -16.33 23.27 0.68
C LYS A 208 -16.96 22.33 -0.34
N GLU A 209 -18.26 22.13 -0.28
CA GLU A 209 -19.01 21.28 -1.22
C GLU A 209 -18.90 21.77 -2.67
N ALA A 210 -19.02 23.08 -2.89
CA ALA A 210 -18.91 23.68 -4.22
C ALA A 210 -17.49 23.60 -4.81
N ASN A 211 -16.45 23.44 -3.97
CA ASN A 211 -15.06 23.39 -4.39
C ASN A 211 -14.46 21.97 -4.41
N ARG A 212 -15.25 20.93 -4.13
CA ARG A 212 -14.86 19.54 -4.41
C ARG A 212 -14.63 19.36 -5.92
N LYS A 213 -13.59 18.65 -6.29
CA LYS A 213 -13.24 18.43 -7.69
C LYS A 213 -13.53 16.98 -8.08
N LYS A 214 -13.93 16.79 -9.33
CA LYS A 214 -13.89 15.46 -9.94
C LYS A 214 -12.48 15.13 -10.41
N LEU A 215 -12.09 13.88 -10.29
CA LEU A 215 -10.86 13.38 -10.91
C LEU A 215 -10.86 13.75 -12.40
N PRO A 216 -9.76 14.30 -12.94
CA PRO A 216 -9.60 14.39 -14.38
C PRO A 216 -9.64 12.97 -14.96
N GLN A 217 -10.43 12.80 -16.02
CA GLN A 217 -10.52 11.53 -16.76
C GLN A 217 -9.23 11.26 -17.52
#